data_717c619cffea6ff4f178ba0668e8d5e5
#
_entry.id   717c619cffea6ff4f178ba0668e8d5e5
#
_cell.length_a   1.000
_cell.length_b   1.000
_cell.length_c   1.000
_cell.angle_alpha   90.00
_cell.angle_beta   90.00
_cell.angle_gamma   90.00
#
_symmetry.space_group_name_H-M   'P 1'
#
loop_
_entity.id
_entity.type
_entity.pdbx_description
1 polymer ?
#
loop_
_entity_poly.entity_id
_entity_poly.type
_entity_poly.pdbx_seq_one_letter_code
_entity_poly.pdbx_strand_id
1 'polypeptide(L)'
;MDNEKYTAIKKTDWIIILVLLLLPFLIKAIYAFVPSKDVHYQIKYYKNNIEIIENIEADKKAETLTIQGKSGNLIVEFDKEKGVRIASSTCPCQVCVNCGWTKSEALICVPNAVVVQPVNEPTTDKVDAITR
;
A
#
# COMPACT_ATOMS: atom_id res chain seq x y z
N MET A 1 -53.54 -28.78 5.43
CA MET A 1 -54.22 -27.69 6.16
C MET A 1 -53.49 -27.54 7.49
N ASP A 2 -52.36 -26.86 7.46
CA ASP A 2 -51.60 -26.57 8.67
C ASP A 2 -51.24 -25.09 8.64
N ASN A 3 -52.14 -24.30 9.25
CA ASN A 3 -51.89 -22.95 9.69
C ASN A 3 -50.99 -23.00 10.91
N GLU A 4 -49.67 -23.24 10.70
CA GLU A 4 -48.73 -23.31 11.81
C GLU A 4 -48.09 -21.93 11.99
N LYS A 5 -48.60 -21.30 13.04
CA LYS A 5 -47.79 -20.60 14.04
C LYS A 5 -46.69 -19.64 13.52
N TYR A 6 -47.15 -18.51 13.09
CA TYR A 6 -46.30 -17.32 13.31
C TYR A 6 -46.25 -17.10 14.84
N THR A 7 -45.31 -17.81 15.46
CA THR A 7 -44.94 -17.58 16.86
C THR A 7 -44.66 -16.12 17.05
N ALA A 8 -45.45 -15.48 17.86
CA ALA A 8 -45.26 -14.08 18.23
C ALA A 8 -43.80 -13.85 18.61
N ILE A 9 -43.11 -13.01 17.86
CA ILE A 9 -41.72 -12.60 18.08
C ILE A 9 -41.63 -12.13 19.54
N LYS A 10 -40.98 -12.92 20.38
CA LYS A 10 -40.78 -12.59 21.79
C LYS A 10 -39.93 -11.34 21.85
N LYS A 11 -40.09 -10.55 22.89
CA LYS A 11 -39.28 -9.30 23.09
C LYS A 11 -37.78 -9.59 23.05
N THR A 12 -37.34 -10.79 23.36
CA THR A 12 -35.97 -11.29 23.23
C THR A 12 -35.49 -11.40 21.79
N ASP A 13 -36.35 -11.79 20.85
CA ASP A 13 -36.00 -11.93 19.44
C ASP A 13 -35.75 -10.52 18.82
N TRP A 14 -36.50 -9.55 19.27
CA TRP A 14 -36.33 -8.16 18.85
C TRP A 14 -34.99 -7.57 19.30
N ILE A 15 -34.53 -7.92 20.50
CA ILE A 15 -33.22 -7.57 21.03
C ILE A 15 -32.10 -8.22 20.19
N ILE A 16 -32.27 -9.49 19.84
CA ILE A 16 -31.28 -10.20 19.00
C ILE A 16 -31.17 -9.57 17.62
N ILE A 17 -32.29 -9.23 16.99
CA ILE A 17 -32.31 -8.55 15.69
C ILE A 17 -31.62 -7.17 15.78
N LEU A 18 -31.91 -6.42 16.83
CA LEU A 18 -31.30 -5.10 17.06
C LEU A 18 -29.77 -5.22 17.26
N VAL A 19 -29.31 -6.19 18.02
CA VAL A 19 -27.87 -6.45 18.23
C VAL A 19 -27.19 -6.85 16.93
N LEU A 20 -27.83 -7.75 16.15
CA LEU A 20 -27.30 -8.18 14.85
C LEU A 20 -27.19 -7.04 13.84
N LEU A 21 -28.11 -6.08 13.91
CA LEU A 21 -28.11 -4.89 13.04
C LEU A 21 -27.09 -3.84 13.47
N LEU A 22 -26.83 -3.72 14.78
CA LEU A 22 -25.84 -2.80 15.34
C LEU A 22 -24.40 -3.31 15.23
N LEU A 23 -24.21 -4.65 15.23
CA LEU A 23 -22.90 -5.30 15.18
C LEU A 23 -22.02 -4.81 14.00
N PRO A 24 -22.48 -4.76 12.74
CA PRO A 24 -21.69 -4.29 11.62
C PRO A 24 -21.35 -2.79 11.74
N PHE A 25 -22.19 -2.02 12.41
CA PHE A 25 -21.97 -0.59 12.62
C PHE A 25 -20.85 -0.35 13.65
N LEU A 26 -20.83 -1.16 14.72
CA LEU A 26 -19.76 -1.15 15.72
C LEU A 26 -18.43 -1.59 15.12
N ILE A 27 -18.44 -2.63 14.28
CA ILE A 27 -17.24 -3.12 13.59
C ILE A 27 -16.66 -2.00 12.68
N LYS A 28 -17.51 -1.33 11.90
CA LYS A 28 -17.06 -0.19 11.08
C LYS A 28 -16.51 0.97 11.92
N ALA A 29 -17.13 1.27 13.06
CA ALA A 29 -16.64 2.30 13.95
C ALA A 29 -15.27 1.96 14.54
N ILE A 30 -15.03 0.70 14.92
CA ILE A 30 -13.73 0.22 15.40
C ILE A 30 -12.68 0.34 14.30
N TYR A 31 -13.00 -0.08 13.07
CA TYR A 31 -12.08 0.05 11.94
C TYR A 31 -11.77 1.50 11.55
N ALA A 32 -12.69 2.44 11.79
CA ALA A 32 -12.45 3.87 11.57
C ALA A 32 -11.48 4.48 12.61
N PHE A 33 -11.38 3.88 13.79
CA PHE A 33 -10.47 4.32 14.87
C PHE A 33 -9.11 3.61 14.82
N VAL A 34 -8.93 2.56 14.02
CA VAL A 34 -7.62 1.93 13.84
C VAL A 34 -6.78 2.86 12.96
N PRO A 35 -5.70 3.46 13.49
CA PRO A 35 -4.82 4.29 12.68
C PRO A 35 -4.22 3.43 11.57
N SER A 36 -4.37 3.85 10.34
CA SER A 36 -3.69 3.24 9.21
C SER A 36 -2.19 3.32 9.49
N LYS A 37 -1.52 2.17 9.51
CA LYS A 37 -0.08 2.09 9.69
C LYS A 37 0.57 2.92 8.60
N ASP A 38 1.38 3.90 8.98
CA ASP A 38 2.13 4.70 8.03
C ASP A 38 3.10 3.77 7.30
N VAL A 39 2.96 3.71 5.99
CA VAL A 39 3.81 2.86 5.14
C VAL A 39 4.93 3.73 4.63
N HIS A 40 6.15 3.36 4.99
CA HIS A 40 7.35 3.98 4.45
C HIS A 40 7.76 3.27 3.17
N TYR A 41 8.21 4.02 2.19
CA TYR A 41 8.73 3.48 0.94
C TYR A 41 10.20 3.80 0.81
N GLN A 42 10.97 2.80 0.41
CA GLN A 42 12.39 2.93 0.11
C GLN A 42 12.59 2.86 -1.40
N ILE A 43 13.24 3.86 -1.95
CA ILE A 43 13.62 3.92 -3.36
C ILE A 43 15.12 3.71 -3.45
N LYS A 44 15.51 2.72 -4.25
CA LYS A 44 16.92 2.46 -4.59
C LYS A 44 17.12 2.75 -6.07
N TYR A 45 18.04 3.61 -6.39
CA TYR A 45 18.39 3.93 -7.77
C TYR A 45 19.89 4.26 -7.91
N TYR A 46 20.42 4.12 -9.11
CA TYR A 46 21.81 4.39 -9.40
C TYR A 46 21.96 5.71 -10.16
N LYS A 47 22.74 6.62 -9.59
CA LYS A 47 23.14 7.87 -10.24
C LYS A 47 24.65 7.94 -10.27
N ASN A 48 25.24 8.11 -11.46
CA ASN A 48 26.70 8.16 -11.66
C ASN A 48 27.45 6.96 -11.05
N ASN A 49 26.91 5.76 -11.16
CA ASN A 49 27.44 4.52 -10.55
C ASN A 49 27.43 4.49 -9.01
N ILE A 50 26.74 5.43 -8.37
CA ILE A 50 26.54 5.46 -6.92
C ILE A 50 25.12 5.02 -6.64
N GLU A 51 24.94 4.05 -5.74
CA GLU A 51 23.62 3.65 -5.25
C GLU A 51 23.08 4.72 -4.29
N ILE A 52 21.92 5.24 -4.59
CA ILE A 52 21.22 6.21 -3.75
C ILE A 52 20.00 5.50 -3.16
N ILE A 53 19.87 5.57 -1.85
CA ILE A 53 18.74 5.03 -1.11
C ILE A 53 17.98 6.21 -0.50
N GLU A 54 16.75 6.39 -0.91
CA GLU A 54 15.88 7.46 -0.44
C GLU A 54 14.66 6.87 0.25
N ASN A 55 14.43 7.27 1.50
CA ASN A 55 13.27 6.84 2.26
C ASN A 55 12.19 7.93 2.17
N ILE A 56 11.00 7.54 1.77
CA ILE A 56 9.86 8.45 1.59
C ILE A 56 8.72 8.00 2.49
N GLU A 57 8.21 8.93 3.26
CA GLU A 57 7.01 8.75 4.05
C GLU A 57 5.80 9.15 3.20
N ALA A 58 4.91 8.20 2.94
CA ALA A 58 3.66 8.49 2.22
C ALA A 58 2.64 9.15 3.18
N ASP A 59 3.05 10.20 3.86
CA ASP A 59 2.20 10.91 4.83
C ASP A 59 1.28 11.94 4.18
N LYS A 60 1.58 12.35 2.95
CA LYS A 60 0.85 13.37 2.20
C LYS A 60 -0.01 12.77 1.10
N LYS A 61 -1.12 13.43 0.85
CA LYS A 61 -2.04 13.10 -0.24
C LYS A 61 -1.33 13.39 -1.57
N ALA A 62 -1.06 12.33 -2.34
CA ALA A 62 -0.50 12.34 -3.70
C ALA A 62 0.82 13.17 -3.85
N GLU A 63 1.94 12.56 -3.54
CA GLU A 63 3.26 13.11 -3.84
C GLU A 63 3.83 12.47 -5.10
N THR A 64 4.45 13.27 -5.96
CA THR A 64 5.05 12.81 -7.21
C THR A 64 6.54 13.08 -7.17
N LEU A 65 7.35 12.04 -7.38
CA LEU A 65 8.80 12.13 -7.44
C LEU A 65 9.30 11.74 -8.83
N THR A 66 10.16 12.60 -9.40
CA THR A 66 10.83 12.29 -10.66
C THR A 66 12.24 11.79 -10.39
N ILE A 67 12.53 10.58 -10.81
CA ILE A 67 13.82 9.92 -10.64
C ILE A 67 14.50 9.82 -12.00
N GLN A 68 15.77 10.21 -12.05
CA GLN A 68 16.59 9.99 -13.21
C GLN A 68 17.27 8.62 -13.11
N GLY A 69 16.72 7.64 -13.82
CA GLY A 69 17.29 6.29 -13.92
C GLY A 69 18.38 6.20 -14.98
N LYS A 70 18.93 4.99 -15.17
CA LYS A 70 20.02 4.73 -16.11
C LYS A 70 19.64 4.96 -17.58
N SER A 71 18.40 4.64 -17.96
CA SER A 71 17.89 4.74 -19.33
C SER A 71 16.98 5.94 -19.55
N GLY A 72 16.77 6.77 -18.53
CA GLY A 72 15.96 7.98 -18.63
C GLY A 72 15.11 8.23 -17.38
N ASN A 73 14.10 9.10 -17.51
CA ASN A 73 13.31 9.55 -16.39
C ASN A 73 12.19 8.56 -16.04
N LEU A 74 11.88 8.51 -14.76
CA LEU A 74 10.83 7.70 -14.19
C LEU A 74 10.06 8.54 -13.18
N ILE A 75 8.73 8.48 -13.24
CA ILE A 75 7.85 9.21 -12.34
C ILE A 75 7.20 8.22 -11.40
N VAL A 76 7.43 8.39 -10.11
CA VAL A 76 6.82 7.62 -9.04
C VAL A 76 5.77 8.47 -8.34
N GLU A 77 4.59 7.93 -8.14
CA GLU A 77 3.51 8.57 -7.40
C GLU A 77 3.22 7.79 -6.12
N PHE A 78 3.03 8.52 -5.05
CA PHE A 78 2.68 8.01 -3.73
C PHE A 78 1.30 8.50 -3.33
N ASP A 79 0.49 7.64 -2.77
CA ASP A 79 -0.83 7.98 -2.23
C ASP A 79 -1.07 7.16 -0.96
N LYS A 80 -1.52 7.81 0.11
CA LYS A 80 -1.73 7.17 1.42
C LYS A 80 -2.73 6.01 1.36
N GLU A 81 -3.75 6.12 0.51
CA GLU A 81 -4.80 5.10 0.40
C GLU A 81 -4.48 4.02 -0.62
N LYS A 82 -3.84 4.38 -1.73
CA LYS A 82 -3.56 3.48 -2.85
C LYS A 82 -2.18 2.83 -2.78
N GLY A 83 -1.23 3.48 -2.10
CA GLY A 83 0.14 3.03 -2.00
C GLY A 83 1.08 3.76 -2.95
N VAL A 84 1.90 3.03 -3.70
CA VAL A 84 2.87 3.55 -4.65
C VAL A 84 2.64 2.98 -6.04
N ARG A 85 2.92 3.77 -7.08
CA ARG A 85 2.98 3.32 -8.47
C ARG A 85 4.09 4.03 -9.25
N ILE A 86 4.52 3.40 -10.31
CA ILE A 86 5.31 4.07 -11.35
C ILE A 86 4.31 4.59 -12.39
N ALA A 87 4.12 5.90 -12.40
CA ALA A 87 3.14 6.55 -13.27
C ALA A 87 3.63 6.65 -14.71
N SER A 88 4.95 6.84 -14.90
CA SER A 88 5.57 6.94 -16.22
C SER A 88 7.01 6.47 -16.16
N SER A 89 7.49 5.88 -17.23
CA SER A 89 8.88 5.45 -17.39
C SER A 89 9.28 5.53 -18.84
N THR A 90 10.53 5.90 -19.11
CA THR A 90 11.12 5.88 -20.45
C THR A 90 11.54 4.49 -20.91
N CYS A 91 11.37 3.46 -20.06
CA CYS A 91 11.71 2.10 -20.43
C CYS A 91 10.79 1.56 -21.53
N PRO A 92 11.31 0.82 -22.53
CA PRO A 92 10.52 0.36 -23.67
C PRO A 92 9.49 -0.72 -23.30
N CYS A 93 9.73 -1.49 -22.25
CA CYS A 93 8.86 -2.59 -21.86
C CYS A 93 7.62 -2.17 -21.08
N GLN A 94 7.60 -0.98 -20.44
CA GLN A 94 6.49 -0.41 -19.66
C GLN A 94 5.88 -1.35 -18.58
N VAL A 95 6.55 -2.46 -18.25
CA VAL A 95 6.04 -3.44 -17.28
C VAL A 95 5.86 -2.81 -15.90
N CYS A 96 6.82 -1.99 -15.46
CA CYS A 96 6.76 -1.29 -14.18
C CYS A 96 5.58 -0.32 -14.09
N VAL A 97 5.18 0.33 -15.20
CA VAL A 97 4.01 1.22 -15.25
C VAL A 97 2.71 0.41 -15.20
N ASN A 98 2.69 -0.73 -15.88
CA ASN A 98 1.51 -1.60 -15.97
C ASN A 98 1.21 -2.33 -14.65
N CYS A 99 2.16 -2.42 -13.72
CA CYS A 99 1.92 -2.97 -12.38
C CYS A 99 0.86 -2.20 -11.60
N GLY A 100 0.70 -0.90 -11.88
CA GLY A 100 -0.30 -0.06 -11.22
C GLY A 100 0.05 0.24 -9.76
N TRP A 101 -0.99 0.47 -8.94
CA TRP A 101 -0.86 0.80 -7.53
C TRP A 101 -0.60 -0.44 -6.67
N THR A 102 0.37 -0.36 -5.75
CA THR A 102 0.65 -1.41 -4.76
C THR A 102 1.00 -0.82 -3.40
N LYS A 103 0.67 -1.55 -2.32
CA LYS A 103 1.05 -1.20 -0.94
C LYS A 103 2.11 -2.15 -0.36
N SER A 104 2.22 -3.34 -0.92
CA SER A 104 2.98 -4.44 -0.34
C SER A 104 4.04 -5.03 -1.28
N GLU A 105 3.96 -4.72 -2.56
CA GLU A 105 4.85 -5.30 -3.57
C GLU A 105 5.93 -4.32 -3.99
N ALA A 106 7.10 -4.84 -4.30
CA ALA A 106 8.19 -4.04 -4.84
C ALA A 106 7.97 -3.78 -6.34
N LEU A 107 8.10 -2.52 -6.75
CA LEU A 107 8.09 -2.11 -8.14
C LEU A 107 9.52 -2.00 -8.66
N ILE A 108 9.83 -2.73 -9.71
CA ILE A 108 11.19 -2.81 -10.24
C ILE A 108 11.18 -2.37 -11.71
N CYS A 109 12.00 -1.37 -12.01
CA CYS A 109 12.28 -0.97 -13.38
C CYS A 109 13.73 -1.34 -13.73
N VAL A 110 13.92 -2.51 -14.31
CA VAL A 110 15.25 -3.05 -14.63
C VAL A 110 16.04 -2.14 -15.59
N PRO A 111 15.47 -1.65 -16.70
CA PRO A 111 16.22 -0.77 -17.63
C PRO A 111 16.68 0.54 -16.99
N ASN A 112 15.93 1.07 -16.05
CA ASN A 112 16.27 2.27 -15.30
C ASN A 112 17.08 2.00 -14.02
N ALA A 113 17.24 0.72 -13.64
CA ALA A 113 17.88 0.30 -12.39
C ALA A 113 17.27 0.98 -11.16
N VAL A 114 15.92 1.02 -11.10
CA VAL A 114 15.15 1.62 -10.01
C VAL A 114 14.31 0.54 -9.34
N VAL A 115 14.37 0.51 -8.01
CA VAL A 115 13.55 -0.35 -7.16
C VAL A 115 12.81 0.51 -6.16
N VAL A 116 11.50 0.38 -6.10
CA VAL A 116 10.64 1.00 -5.10
C VAL A 116 10.00 -0.11 -4.27
N GLN A 117 10.27 -0.13 -2.98
CA GLN A 117 9.76 -1.18 -2.09
C GLN A 117 9.14 -0.59 -0.82
N PRO A 118 8.04 -1.17 -0.31
CA PRO A 118 7.51 -0.80 1.00
C PRO A 118 8.45 -1.31 2.09
N VAL A 119 8.67 -0.47 3.11
CA VAL A 119 9.48 -0.82 4.29
C VAL A 119 8.61 -0.61 5.52
N ASN A 120 8.41 -1.67 6.29
CA ASN A 120 7.60 -1.60 7.51
C ASN A 120 8.32 -0.92 8.69
N GLU A 121 9.64 -0.78 8.60
CA GLU A 121 10.50 -0.03 9.53
C GLU A 121 11.73 0.47 8.76
N PRO A 122 12.31 1.61 9.13
CA PRO A 122 13.60 2.03 8.56
C PRO A 122 14.66 1.04 9.02
N THR A 123 14.86 -0.02 8.25
CA THR A 123 16.00 -0.89 8.44
C THR A 123 17.25 -0.10 8.06
N THR A 124 17.97 0.35 9.06
CA THR A 124 19.39 0.66 8.93
C THR A 124 20.11 -0.66 8.67
N ASP A 125 19.91 -1.22 7.49
CA ASP A 125 20.72 -2.34 7.05
C ASP A 125 22.14 -1.82 6.79
N LYS A 126 22.94 -1.89 7.84
CA LYS A 126 24.38 -2.07 7.67
C LYS A 126 24.55 -3.42 6.99
N VAL A 127 24.65 -3.38 5.68
CA VAL A 127 25.10 -4.56 4.92
C VAL A 127 26.56 -4.76 5.27
N ASP A 128 26.84 -5.60 6.24
CA ASP A 128 28.16 -6.18 6.44
C ASP A 128 28.39 -7.19 5.29
N ALA A 129 28.74 -6.67 4.14
CA ALA A 129 29.25 -7.48 3.05
C ALA A 129 30.70 -7.86 3.36
N ILE A 130 30.87 -8.90 4.15
CA ILE A 130 32.16 -9.60 4.21
C ILE A 130 32.14 -10.68 3.15
N THR A 131 32.58 -10.35 1.96
CA THR A 131 33.01 -11.33 0.96
C THR A 131 34.52 -11.43 1.01
N ARG A 132 34.99 -12.55 1.50
CA ARG A 132 36.33 -13.03 1.23
C ARG A 132 36.32 -13.94 0.01
#